data_511744fe50b6465bd36d0fcd3585b652
#
_entry.id   511744fe50b6465bd36d0fcd3585b652
#
_cell.length_a   1.000
_cell.length_b   1.000
_cell.length_c   1.000
_cell.angle_alpha   90.00
_cell.angle_beta   90.00
_cell.angle_gamma   90.00
#
_symmetry.space_group_name_H-M   'P 1'
#
loop_
_entity.id
_entity.type
_entity.pdbx_description
1 polymer ?
#
loop_
_entity_poly.entity_id
_entity_poly.type
_entity_poly.pdbx_seq_one_letter_code
_entity_poly.pdbx_strand_id
1 'polypeptide(L)'
;PGEALACDSYLGLMESLRIAMNRRLFLGLEDFESHFALYPPGAFYLKHLDRFRDDDRRMVSAVVYLNQGWLPEHGGHLRMYLDGDIDYDVLPTGGCLVVFLSGEIPHEVMPATRDRLSLTGWFRRRATEVFV
;
A
#
# COMPACT_ATOMS: atom_id res chain seq x y z
N PRO A 1 -26.11 -0.95 -5.22
CA PRO A 1 -25.58 -2.23 -5.78
C PRO A 1 -24.17 -2.08 -6.38
N GLY A 2 -23.89 -0.99 -7.11
CA GLY A 2 -22.58 -0.76 -7.72
C GLY A 2 -21.45 -0.61 -6.72
N GLU A 3 -21.70 0.04 -5.60
CA GLU A 3 -20.71 0.24 -4.55
C GLU A 3 -20.35 -1.08 -3.89
N ALA A 4 -21.35 -1.93 -3.58
CA ALA A 4 -21.11 -3.25 -3.01
C ALA A 4 -20.31 -4.14 -3.95
N LEU A 5 -20.60 -4.10 -5.25
CA LEU A 5 -19.88 -4.88 -6.26
C LEU A 5 -18.42 -4.42 -6.38
N ALA A 6 -18.17 -3.11 -6.35
CA ALA A 6 -16.81 -2.58 -6.42
C ALA A 6 -15.98 -2.98 -5.19
N CYS A 7 -16.57 -2.88 -3.99
CA CYS A 7 -15.91 -3.30 -2.76
C CYS A 7 -15.64 -4.81 -2.77
N ASP A 8 -16.61 -5.61 -3.19
CA ASP A 8 -16.45 -7.06 -3.27
C ASP A 8 -15.36 -7.45 -4.28
N SER A 9 -15.28 -6.77 -5.40
CA SER A 9 -14.25 -7.01 -6.42
C SER A 9 -12.86 -6.68 -5.85
N TYR A 10 -12.72 -5.57 -5.15
CA TYR A 10 -11.47 -5.18 -4.49
C TYR A 10 -11.05 -6.20 -3.45
N LEU A 11 -11.95 -6.58 -2.55
CA LEU A 11 -11.66 -7.57 -1.50
C LEU A 11 -11.34 -8.94 -2.09
N GLY A 12 -12.03 -9.33 -3.16
CA GLY A 12 -11.75 -10.56 -3.88
C GLY A 12 -10.36 -10.58 -4.50
N LEU A 13 -9.93 -9.45 -5.08
CA LEU A 13 -8.58 -9.31 -5.62
C LEU A 13 -7.54 -9.44 -4.50
N MET A 14 -7.76 -8.77 -3.38
CA MET A 14 -6.83 -8.83 -2.24
C MET A 14 -6.74 -10.25 -1.68
N GLU A 15 -7.86 -10.97 -1.59
CA GLU A 15 -7.85 -12.36 -1.12
C GLU A 15 -7.09 -13.26 -2.10
N SER A 16 -7.25 -13.07 -3.41
CA SER A 16 -6.48 -13.79 -4.41
C SER A 16 -4.98 -13.54 -4.29
N LEU A 17 -4.60 -12.28 -4.04
CA LEU A 17 -3.20 -11.91 -3.79
C LEU A 17 -2.66 -12.57 -2.53
N ARG A 18 -3.42 -12.58 -1.44
CA ARG A 18 -3.03 -13.21 -0.19
C ARG A 18 -2.71 -14.69 -0.40
N ILE A 19 -3.61 -15.40 -1.06
CA ILE A 19 -3.44 -16.83 -1.34
C ILE A 19 -2.21 -17.06 -2.22
N ALA A 20 -2.04 -16.27 -3.28
CA ALA A 20 -0.92 -16.41 -4.20
C ALA A 20 0.42 -16.15 -3.50
N MET A 21 0.51 -15.11 -2.68
CA MET A 21 1.73 -14.78 -1.94
C MET A 21 2.06 -15.85 -0.91
N ASN A 22 1.06 -16.39 -0.22
CA ASN A 22 1.30 -17.49 0.72
C ASN A 22 1.81 -18.74 0.01
N ARG A 23 1.26 -19.07 -1.14
CA ARG A 23 1.69 -20.25 -1.92
C ARG A 23 3.09 -20.11 -2.49
N ARG A 24 3.45 -18.91 -2.95
CA ARG A 24 4.70 -18.67 -3.67
C ARG A 24 5.83 -18.20 -2.77
N LEU A 25 5.52 -17.43 -1.72
CA LEU A 25 6.51 -16.78 -0.87
C LEU A 25 6.48 -17.27 0.57
N PHE A 26 5.54 -18.12 0.92
CA PHE A 26 5.42 -18.72 2.27
C PHE A 26 5.37 -17.68 3.40
N LEU A 27 4.63 -16.59 3.18
CA LEU A 27 4.60 -15.47 4.13
C LEU A 27 3.69 -15.68 5.34
N GLY A 28 2.76 -16.63 5.27
CA GLY A 28 1.86 -16.90 6.38
C GLY A 28 0.86 -15.79 6.65
N LEU A 29 0.39 -15.13 5.60
CA LEU A 29 -0.55 -14.01 5.72
C LEU A 29 -1.93 -14.53 6.14
N GLU A 30 -2.48 -13.97 7.22
CA GLU A 30 -3.76 -14.40 7.79
C GLU A 30 -4.92 -13.48 7.44
N ASP A 31 -4.66 -12.16 7.43
CA ASP A 31 -5.72 -11.19 7.23
C ASP A 31 -5.23 -9.98 6.41
N PHE A 32 -6.17 -9.09 6.15
CA PHE A 32 -5.93 -7.87 5.37
C PHE A 32 -6.75 -6.74 5.98
N GLU A 33 -6.09 -5.63 6.30
CA GLU A 33 -6.75 -4.39 6.71
C GLU A 33 -6.59 -3.34 5.62
N SER A 34 -7.61 -2.52 5.40
CA SER A 34 -7.59 -1.50 4.36
C SER A 34 -8.45 -0.31 4.74
N HIS A 35 -8.07 0.85 4.22
CA HIS A 35 -8.85 2.07 4.36
C HIS A 35 -8.65 2.99 3.16
N PHE A 36 -9.62 3.89 2.97
CA PHE A 36 -9.47 4.99 2.01
C PHE A 36 -8.53 6.04 2.58
N ALA A 37 -7.64 6.55 1.74
CA ALA A 37 -6.75 7.64 2.08
C ALA A 37 -6.97 8.81 1.11
N LEU A 38 -7.28 9.97 1.67
CA LEU A 38 -7.39 11.21 0.92
C LEU A 38 -6.27 12.15 1.37
N TYR A 39 -5.42 12.52 0.43
CA TYR A 39 -4.39 13.54 0.64
C TYR A 39 -4.85 14.79 -0.12
N PRO A 40 -5.26 15.87 0.58
CA PRO A 40 -5.58 17.13 -0.09
C PRO A 40 -4.34 17.76 -0.71
N PRO A 41 -4.48 18.78 -1.59
CA PRO A 41 -3.34 19.44 -2.20
C PRO A 41 -2.31 19.89 -1.16
N GLY A 42 -1.04 19.60 -1.42
CA GLY A 42 0.08 19.95 -0.54
C GLY A 42 0.35 18.97 0.59
N ALA A 43 -0.55 18.05 0.87
CA ALA A 43 -0.32 17.04 1.91
C ALA A 43 0.75 16.06 1.47
N PHE A 44 1.51 15.57 2.42
CA PHE A 44 2.61 14.64 2.18
C PHE A 44 2.78 13.70 3.38
N TYR A 45 3.59 12.67 3.19
CA TYR A 45 3.96 11.77 4.27
C TYR A 45 5.46 11.53 4.20
N LEU A 46 6.16 11.78 5.32
CA LEU A 46 7.60 11.65 5.39
C LEU A 46 8.05 10.20 5.21
N LYS A 47 9.28 10.01 4.77
CA LYS A 47 9.90 8.71 4.57
C LYS A 47 9.76 7.83 5.81
N HIS A 48 9.21 6.63 5.64
CA HIS A 48 8.92 5.70 6.73
C HIS A 48 8.84 4.26 6.23
N LEU A 49 8.78 3.33 7.16
CA LEU A 49 8.40 1.94 6.93
C LEU A 49 6.97 1.74 7.42
N ASP A 50 6.22 0.86 6.77
CA ASP A 50 4.84 0.55 7.18
C ASP A 50 4.77 -0.38 8.38
N ARG A 51 5.85 -1.10 8.67
CA ARG A 51 5.93 -1.96 9.84
C ARG A 51 6.33 -1.14 11.06
N PHE A 52 5.52 -1.22 12.12
CA PHE A 52 5.81 -0.56 13.37
C PHE A 52 6.88 -1.32 14.16
N ARG A 53 7.68 -0.59 14.95
CA ARG A 53 8.71 -1.18 15.80
C ARG A 53 8.13 -2.19 16.80
N ASP A 54 6.95 -1.89 17.36
CA ASP A 54 6.31 -2.70 18.40
C ASP A 54 5.26 -3.68 17.84
N ASP A 55 4.98 -3.64 16.54
CA ASP A 55 4.03 -4.52 15.88
C ASP A 55 4.56 -4.91 14.49
N ASP A 56 5.04 -6.14 14.39
CA ASP A 56 5.66 -6.66 13.17
C ASP A 56 4.71 -7.49 12.30
N ARG A 57 3.39 -7.38 12.53
CA ARG A 57 2.40 -8.18 11.80
C ARG A 57 2.24 -7.77 10.34
N ARG A 58 2.42 -6.49 10.00
CA ARG A 58 2.31 -6.02 8.61
C ARG A 58 3.47 -6.56 7.79
N MET A 59 3.16 -7.45 6.85
CA MET A 59 4.17 -8.09 6.01
C MET A 59 4.22 -7.48 4.61
N VAL A 60 3.07 -7.19 4.03
CA VAL A 60 2.96 -6.69 2.65
C VAL A 60 2.02 -5.50 2.62
N SER A 61 2.48 -4.42 2.04
CA SER A 61 1.68 -3.21 1.79
C SER A 61 1.13 -3.27 0.37
N ALA A 62 -0.13 -2.88 0.20
CA ALA A 62 -0.78 -2.81 -1.10
C ALA A 62 -1.53 -1.49 -1.22
N VAL A 63 -1.26 -0.76 -2.29
CA VAL A 63 -1.90 0.54 -2.55
C VAL A 63 -2.52 0.50 -3.93
N VAL A 64 -3.82 0.80 -4.00
CA VAL A 64 -4.54 0.97 -5.27
C VAL A 64 -4.93 2.44 -5.40
N TYR A 65 -4.52 3.07 -6.49
CA TYR A 65 -4.84 4.48 -6.74
C TYR A 65 -6.18 4.62 -7.46
N LEU A 66 -6.94 5.65 -7.07
CA LEU A 66 -8.30 5.90 -7.55
C LEU A 66 -8.42 7.20 -8.36
N ASN A 67 -7.30 7.76 -8.81
CA ASN A 67 -7.27 9.08 -9.43
C ASN A 67 -7.42 9.00 -10.94
N GLN A 68 -8.38 9.72 -11.50
CA GLN A 68 -8.55 9.82 -12.95
C GLN A 68 -7.71 10.97 -13.53
N GLY A 69 -7.14 10.75 -14.71
CA GLY A 69 -6.42 11.78 -15.44
C GLY A 69 -5.24 12.37 -14.70
N TRP A 70 -4.48 11.56 -14.00
CA TRP A 70 -3.31 12.01 -13.25
C TRP A 70 -2.14 12.26 -14.20
N LEU A 71 -1.58 13.47 -14.14
CA LEU A 71 -0.45 13.89 -14.96
C LEU A 71 0.82 14.02 -14.10
N PRO A 72 2.02 13.86 -14.69
CA PRO A 72 3.28 14.00 -13.93
C PRO A 72 3.42 15.33 -13.20
N GLU A 73 2.95 16.43 -13.79
CA GLU A 73 3.00 17.76 -13.19
C GLU A 73 2.09 17.91 -11.97
N HIS A 74 1.14 17.00 -11.76
CA HIS A 74 0.34 16.98 -10.53
C HIS A 74 1.13 16.55 -9.29
N GLY A 75 2.29 15.91 -9.47
CA GLY A 75 3.10 15.44 -8.35
C GLY A 75 2.49 14.23 -7.65
N GLY A 76 2.61 14.19 -6.33
CA GLY A 76 1.97 13.15 -5.52
C GLY A 76 2.57 11.76 -5.65
N HIS A 77 3.77 11.64 -6.18
CA HIS A 77 4.44 10.35 -6.37
C HIS A 77 4.61 9.61 -5.05
N LEU A 78 4.46 8.29 -5.11
CA LEU A 78 4.97 7.41 -4.08
C LEU A 78 6.45 7.16 -4.41
N ARG A 79 7.32 7.66 -3.56
CA ARG A 79 8.77 7.45 -3.74
C ARG A 79 9.22 6.30 -2.86
N MET A 80 9.70 5.25 -3.49
CA MET A 80 10.21 4.07 -2.81
C MET A 80 11.73 4.05 -2.87
N TYR A 81 12.35 3.69 -1.77
CA TYR A 81 13.80 3.62 -1.64
C TYR A 81 14.23 2.16 -1.68
N LEU A 82 14.76 1.77 -2.82
CA LEU A 82 15.25 0.42 -3.06
C LEU A 82 16.73 0.33 -2.62
N ASP A 83 17.36 -0.80 -2.82
CA ASP A 83 18.74 -1.02 -2.39
C ASP A 83 19.71 0.06 -2.91
N GLY A 84 20.56 0.56 -2.01
CA GLY A 84 21.52 1.61 -2.31
C GLY A 84 20.84 2.96 -2.45
N ASP A 85 21.31 3.78 -3.40
CA ASP A 85 20.79 5.14 -3.65
C ASP A 85 19.73 5.15 -4.76
N ILE A 86 19.07 4.00 -5.01
CA ILE A 86 18.08 3.89 -6.07
C ILE A 86 16.70 4.28 -5.56
N ASP A 87 16.17 5.38 -6.08
CA ASP A 87 14.80 5.81 -5.83
C ASP A 87 13.90 5.33 -6.97
N TYR A 88 12.69 4.94 -6.64
CA TYR A 88 11.69 4.57 -7.63
C TYR A 88 10.40 5.34 -7.35
N ASP A 89 10.00 6.17 -8.30
CA ASP A 89 8.78 6.98 -8.18
C ASP A 89 7.62 6.33 -8.92
N VAL A 90 6.50 6.19 -8.24
CA VAL A 90 5.25 5.69 -8.83
C VAL A 90 4.24 6.84 -8.89
N LEU A 91 3.76 7.15 -10.08
CA LEU A 91 2.70 8.13 -10.28
C LEU A 91 1.37 7.52 -9.77
N PRO A 92 0.56 8.26 -8.98
CA PRO A 92 -0.66 7.70 -8.41
C PRO A 92 -1.82 7.65 -9.39
N THR A 93 -1.59 7.05 -10.54
CA THR A 93 -2.56 6.92 -11.63
C THR A 93 -3.65 5.92 -11.28
N GLY A 94 -4.90 6.27 -11.53
CA GLY A 94 -6.04 5.40 -11.24
C GLY A 94 -5.89 4.01 -11.85
N GLY A 95 -6.18 2.98 -11.06
CA GLY A 95 -6.03 1.59 -11.45
C GLY A 95 -4.63 1.02 -11.25
N CYS A 96 -3.65 1.82 -10.86
CA CYS A 96 -2.31 1.32 -10.53
C CYS A 96 -2.30 0.66 -9.16
N LEU A 97 -1.79 -0.55 -9.10
CA LEU A 97 -1.57 -1.30 -7.86
C LEU A 97 -0.08 -1.37 -7.57
N VAL A 98 0.30 -0.98 -6.36
CA VAL A 98 1.68 -1.10 -5.87
C VAL A 98 1.69 -2.06 -4.69
N VAL A 99 2.61 -3.03 -4.72
CA VAL A 99 2.75 -4.04 -3.65
C VAL A 99 4.22 -4.08 -3.25
N PHE A 100 4.47 -4.01 -1.94
CA PHE A 100 5.85 -4.06 -1.44
C PHE A 100 5.90 -4.61 -0.01
N LEU A 101 7.07 -5.06 0.40
CA LEU A 101 7.28 -5.58 1.75
C LEU A 101 7.27 -4.43 2.77
N SER A 102 6.36 -4.50 3.72
CA SER A 102 6.09 -3.41 4.67
C SER A 102 7.29 -3.05 5.55
N GLY A 103 8.09 -4.03 5.91
CA GLY A 103 9.24 -3.85 6.81
C GLY A 103 10.56 -3.58 6.12
N GLU A 104 10.61 -3.57 4.78
CA GLU A 104 11.88 -3.52 4.04
C GLU A 104 12.00 -2.33 3.08
N ILE A 105 10.90 -1.75 2.64
CA ILE A 105 10.91 -0.69 1.63
C ILE A 105 10.52 0.64 2.27
N PRO A 106 11.50 1.48 2.62
CA PRO A 106 11.19 2.85 3.03
C PRO A 106 10.55 3.60 1.87
N HIS A 107 9.56 4.42 2.18
CA HIS A 107 8.85 5.18 1.15
C HIS A 107 8.29 6.47 1.72
N GLU A 108 7.98 7.39 0.84
CA GLU A 108 7.35 8.66 1.19
C GLU A 108 6.29 9.03 0.15
N VAL A 109 5.34 9.85 0.56
CA VAL A 109 4.32 10.41 -0.32
C VAL A 109 4.66 11.85 -0.59
N MET A 110 4.91 12.18 -1.85
CA MET A 110 5.25 13.54 -2.27
C MET A 110 3.99 14.39 -2.36
N PRO A 111 4.10 15.71 -2.13
CA PRO A 111 2.95 16.61 -2.25
C PRO A 111 2.39 16.62 -3.67
N ALA A 112 1.07 16.75 -3.77
CA ALA A 112 0.37 16.88 -5.05
C ALA A 112 -0.31 18.24 -5.15
N THR A 113 -0.68 18.63 -6.37
CA THR A 113 -1.42 19.87 -6.63
C THR A 113 -2.92 19.66 -6.66
N ARG A 114 -3.39 18.43 -6.45
CA ARG A 114 -4.81 18.06 -6.43
C ARG A 114 -5.05 17.00 -5.38
N ASP A 115 -6.33 16.69 -5.10
CA ASP A 115 -6.70 15.59 -4.21
C ASP A 115 -6.13 14.28 -4.73
N ARG A 116 -5.53 13.52 -3.84
CA ARG A 116 -4.88 12.24 -4.13
C ARG A 116 -5.58 11.15 -3.33
N LEU A 117 -6.27 10.27 -4.05
CA LEU A 117 -7.08 9.20 -3.47
C LEU A 117 -6.41 7.84 -3.65
N SER A 118 -6.45 7.05 -2.61
CA SER A 118 -5.97 5.67 -2.66
C SER A 118 -6.77 4.77 -1.72
N LEU A 119 -6.72 3.46 -2.03
CA LEU A 119 -7.05 2.39 -1.10
C LEU A 119 -5.71 1.85 -0.61
N THR A 120 -5.44 2.01 0.66
CA THR A 120 -4.19 1.58 1.28
C THR A 120 -4.47 0.43 2.22
N GLY A 121 -3.68 -0.64 2.11
CA GLY A 121 -3.92 -1.80 2.93
C GLY A 121 -2.66 -2.58 3.23
N TRP A 122 -2.79 -3.49 4.19
CA TRP A 122 -1.70 -4.32 4.65
C TRP A 122 -2.16 -5.75 4.85
N PHE A 123 -1.40 -6.70 4.31
CA PHE A 123 -1.53 -8.11 4.62
C PHE A 123 -0.71 -8.39 5.87
N ARG A 124 -1.34 -9.01 6.86
CA ARG A 124 -0.74 -9.23 8.18
C ARG A 124 -0.59 -10.72 8.45
N ARG A 125 0.49 -11.03 9.16
CA ARG A 125 0.70 -12.37 9.72
C ARG A 125 0.17 -12.41 11.16
N ARG A 126 0.14 -13.62 11.73
CA ARG A 126 -0.16 -13.79 13.15
C ARG A 126 0.87 -13.01 13.99
N ALA A 127 0.39 -12.42 15.07
CA ALA A 127 1.30 -11.80 16.04
C ALA A 127 2.23 -12.87 16.63
N THR A 128 3.50 -12.49 16.81
CA THR A 128 4.45 -13.38 17.47
C THR A 128 4.07 -13.52 18.94
N GLU A 129 3.73 -14.75 19.36
CA GLU A 129 3.45 -15.04 20.77
C GLU A 129 4.76 -15.33 21.48
N VAL A 130 4.94 -14.68 22.64
CA VAL A 130 6.07 -14.96 23.50
C VAL A 130 5.58 -15.89 24.60
N PHE A 131 6.05 -17.11 24.59
CA PHE A 131 5.79 -18.06 25.66
C PHE A 131 6.84 -17.87 26.75
N VAL A 132 6.38 -17.57 27.94
CA VAL A 132 7.24 -17.36 29.09
C VAL A 132 7.21 -18.59 29.97
#